data_8c2594a6b35dd570d2be4dc66f843e29
#
_entry.id   8c2594a6b35dd570d2be4dc66f843e29
#
_cell.length_a   1.000
_cell.length_b   1.000
_cell.length_c   1.000
_cell.angle_alpha   90.00
_cell.angle_beta   90.00
_cell.angle_gamma   90.00
#
_symmetry.space_group_name_H-M   'P 1'
#
loop_
_entity.id
_entity.type
_entity.pdbx_description
1 polymer ?
#
loop_
_entity_poly.entity_id
_entity_poly.type
_entity_poly.pdbx_seq_one_letter_code
_entity_poly.pdbx_strand_id
1 'polypeptide(L)'
;MSLKKVTRRLSIFPLTGAVLFPGMQLPLHIFEPRYRALVGDALIRDRQIAMIQPQRSTEGAPLYQVGCIGKIGEVQAMDDGRYNLILEGTTRFRLVRELQVST
;
A
#
# COMPACT_ATOMS: atom_id res chain seq x y z
N MET A 1 -10.85 -20.80 -6.85
CA MET A 1 -10.88 -19.50 -7.54
C MET A 1 -9.47 -19.08 -7.88
N SER A 2 -9.22 -18.89 -9.15
CA SER A 2 -7.88 -18.52 -9.59
C SER A 2 -7.60 -17.07 -9.20
N LEU A 3 -6.37 -16.83 -8.74
CA LEU A 3 -5.90 -15.48 -8.51
C LEU A 3 -5.84 -14.74 -9.83
N LYS A 4 -6.55 -13.64 -9.89
CA LYS A 4 -6.52 -12.79 -11.07
C LYS A 4 -5.13 -12.18 -11.17
N LYS A 5 -4.51 -12.32 -12.34
CA LYS A 5 -3.21 -11.70 -12.57
C LYS A 5 -3.40 -10.20 -12.68
N VAL A 6 -2.80 -9.47 -11.76
CA VAL A 6 -2.82 -8.01 -11.81
C VAL A 6 -1.71 -7.57 -12.74
N THR A 7 -2.10 -6.92 -13.84
CA THR A 7 -1.14 -6.47 -14.85
C THR A 7 -1.01 -4.96 -14.91
N ARG A 8 -1.45 -4.27 -13.88
CA ARG A 8 -1.32 -2.82 -13.78
C ARG A 8 -0.26 -2.44 -12.76
N ARG A 9 0.23 -1.24 -12.87
CA ARG A 9 1.18 -0.69 -11.92
C ARG A 9 0.43 -0.10 -10.73
N LEU A 10 0.87 -0.47 -9.54
CA LEU A 10 0.34 0.05 -8.29
C LEU A 10 1.49 0.50 -7.41
N SER A 11 1.25 1.53 -6.63
CA SER A 11 2.20 1.92 -5.60
C SER A 11 2.23 0.88 -4.49
N ILE A 12 3.40 0.36 -4.19
CA ILE A 12 3.57 -0.69 -3.19
C ILE A 12 3.91 -0.08 -1.86
N PHE A 13 3.19 -0.47 -0.84
CA PHE A 13 3.41 -0.06 0.53
C PHE A 13 3.90 -1.27 1.34
N PRO A 14 5.22 -1.45 1.49
CA PRO A 14 5.77 -2.56 2.28
C PRO A 14 5.73 -2.19 3.76
N LEU A 15 4.67 -2.52 4.44
CA LEU A 15 4.48 -2.15 5.83
C LEU A 15 4.68 -3.35 6.74
N THR A 16 5.69 -3.25 7.61
CA THR A 16 5.99 -4.27 8.61
C THR A 16 5.00 -4.19 9.78
N GLY A 17 4.51 -5.32 10.22
CA GLY A 17 3.68 -5.39 11.43
C GLY A 17 2.21 -5.12 11.21
N ALA A 18 1.77 -4.90 9.98
CA ALA A 18 0.36 -4.72 9.67
C ALA A 18 -0.02 -5.59 8.49
N VAL A 19 -1.22 -6.16 8.55
CA VAL A 19 -1.76 -7.04 7.51
C VAL A 19 -3.10 -6.50 7.08
N LEU A 20 -3.35 -6.50 5.77
CA LEU A 20 -4.62 -6.07 5.20
C LEU A 20 -5.29 -7.25 4.51
N PHE A 21 -6.56 -7.47 4.81
CA PHE A 21 -7.38 -8.49 4.16
C PHE A 21 -8.56 -7.85 3.45
N PRO A 22 -9.10 -8.48 2.40
CA PRO A 22 -10.33 -7.99 1.78
C PRO A 22 -11.46 -7.84 2.81
N GLY A 23 -12.13 -6.69 2.78
CA GLY A 23 -13.19 -6.36 3.73
C GLY A 23 -12.71 -5.77 5.04
N MET A 24 -11.42 -5.78 5.31
CA MET A 24 -10.85 -5.22 6.53
C MET A 24 -10.66 -3.72 6.40
N GLN A 25 -10.89 -2.99 7.49
CA GLN A 25 -10.53 -1.57 7.59
C GLN A 25 -9.32 -1.44 8.49
N LEU A 26 -8.30 -0.75 8.00
CA LEU A 26 -7.03 -0.58 8.71
C LEU A 26 -6.74 0.89 8.87
N PRO A 27 -6.77 1.43 10.10
CA PRO A 27 -6.35 2.81 10.33
C PRO A 27 -4.83 2.91 10.27
N LEU A 28 -4.35 3.92 9.56
CA LEU A 28 -2.92 4.17 9.40
C LEU A 28 -2.60 5.62 9.70
N HIS A 29 -1.45 5.82 10.34
CA HIS A 29 -0.86 7.14 10.52
C HIS A 29 0.41 7.21 9.66
N ILE A 30 0.38 8.07 8.66
CA ILE A 30 1.45 8.17 7.66
C ILE A 30 2.31 9.37 7.99
N PHE A 31 3.55 9.13 8.39
CA PHE A 31 4.47 10.21 8.80
C PHE A 31 5.79 10.18 8.04
N GLU A 32 6.25 9.03 7.57
CA GLU A 32 7.52 8.95 6.84
C GLU A 32 7.40 9.63 5.47
N PRO A 33 8.40 10.43 5.06
CA PRO A 33 8.31 11.20 3.81
C PRO A 33 8.01 10.35 2.58
N ARG A 34 8.62 9.16 2.46
CA ARG A 34 8.37 8.28 1.30
C ARG A 34 6.93 7.81 1.24
N TYR A 35 6.31 7.56 2.39
CA TYR A 35 4.92 7.10 2.44
C TYR A 35 3.95 8.27 2.32
N ARG A 36 4.34 9.45 2.79
CA ARG A 36 3.54 10.66 2.52
C ARG A 36 3.45 10.94 1.03
N ALA A 37 4.55 10.78 0.31
CA ALA A 37 4.56 10.95 -1.15
C ALA A 37 3.69 9.89 -1.84
N LEU A 38 3.77 8.65 -1.40
CA LEU A 38 2.98 7.56 -1.95
C LEU A 38 1.48 7.80 -1.76
N VAL A 39 1.08 8.22 -0.56
CA VAL A 39 -0.33 8.51 -0.27
C VAL A 39 -0.80 9.73 -1.08
N GLY A 40 0.01 10.77 -1.13
CA GLY A 40 -0.33 11.95 -1.93
C GLY A 40 -0.58 11.62 -3.39
N ASP A 41 0.27 10.79 -3.97
CA ASP A 41 0.11 10.30 -5.34
C ASP A 41 -1.19 9.49 -5.51
N ALA A 42 -1.45 8.58 -4.58
CA ALA A 42 -2.64 7.76 -4.65
C ALA A 42 -3.92 8.60 -4.58
N LEU A 43 -3.92 9.65 -3.75
CA LEU A 43 -5.10 10.51 -3.57
C LEU A 43 -5.49 11.24 -4.85
N ILE A 44 -4.53 11.59 -5.70
CA ILE A 44 -4.82 12.28 -6.96
C ILE A 44 -5.04 11.33 -8.13
N ARG A 45 -4.90 10.04 -7.91
CA ARG A 45 -5.17 9.03 -8.93
C ARG A 45 -6.43 8.26 -8.58
N ASP A 46 -6.30 6.98 -8.26
CA ASP A 46 -7.44 6.09 -8.02
C ASP A 46 -7.68 5.80 -6.55
N ARG A 47 -6.90 6.38 -5.65
CA ARG A 47 -6.96 6.20 -4.21
C ARG A 47 -6.67 4.76 -3.78
N GLN A 48 -5.88 4.05 -4.58
CA GLN A 48 -5.52 2.66 -4.29
C GLN A 48 -4.04 2.52 -4.03
N ILE A 49 -3.71 1.73 -3.03
CA ILE A 49 -2.34 1.31 -2.75
C ILE A 49 -2.29 -0.20 -2.58
N ALA A 50 -1.19 -0.78 -3.01
CA ALA A 50 -0.97 -2.21 -2.88
C ALA A 50 -0.15 -2.45 -1.62
N MET A 51 -0.75 -3.07 -0.62
CA MET A 51 -0.10 -3.34 0.65
C MET A 51 0.46 -4.75 0.65
N ILE A 52 1.74 -4.86 0.96
CA ILE A 52 2.43 -6.15 0.96
C ILE A 52 3.42 -6.17 2.12
N GLN A 53 3.65 -7.35 2.68
CA GLN A 53 4.58 -7.47 3.79
C GLN A 53 5.98 -7.83 3.29
N PRO A 54 7.02 -7.22 3.85
CA PRO A 54 8.37 -7.73 3.67
C PRO A 54 8.56 -9.02 4.46
N GLN A 55 9.42 -9.89 3.98
CA GLN A 55 9.70 -11.17 4.63
C GLN A 55 10.47 -11.00 5.93
N ARG A 56 11.16 -9.86 6.08
CA ARG A 56 11.89 -9.50 7.29
C ARG A 56 11.69 -8.01 7.52
N SER A 57 11.93 -7.58 8.75
CA SER A 57 11.77 -6.16 9.10
C SER A 57 13.00 -5.31 8.74
N THR A 58 13.99 -5.87 8.07
CA THR A 58 15.16 -5.13 7.62
C THR A 58 14.87 -4.41 6.31
N GLU A 59 15.43 -3.22 6.15
CA GLU A 59 15.30 -2.47 4.92
C GLU A 59 15.85 -3.24 3.73
N GLY A 60 15.15 -3.18 2.61
CA GLY A 60 15.53 -3.92 1.41
C GLY A 60 15.21 -5.40 1.45
N ALA A 61 14.50 -5.88 2.47
CA ALA A 61 14.11 -7.28 2.55
C ALA A 61 13.20 -7.68 1.39
N PRO A 62 13.29 -8.94 0.92
CA PRO A 62 12.37 -9.42 -0.10
C PRO A 62 10.91 -9.31 0.37
N LEU A 63 10.01 -9.08 -0.55
CA LEU A 63 8.58 -9.01 -0.25
C LEU A 63 7.94 -10.39 -0.44
N TYR A 64 6.88 -10.65 0.31
CA TYR A 64 6.01 -11.78 0.00
C TYR A 64 5.36 -11.55 -1.37
N GLN A 65 4.94 -12.64 -2.02
CA GLN A 65 4.41 -12.54 -3.38
C GLN A 65 2.94 -12.17 -3.43
N VAL A 66 2.24 -12.28 -2.31
CA VAL A 66 0.80 -12.00 -2.25
C VAL A 66 0.57 -10.87 -1.27
N GLY A 67 -0.20 -9.88 -1.69
CA GLY A 67 -0.61 -8.76 -0.87
C GLY A 67 -2.08 -8.44 -1.07
N CYS A 68 -2.50 -7.27 -0.60
CA CYS A 68 -3.88 -6.83 -0.70
C CYS A 68 -3.93 -5.40 -1.21
N ILE A 69 -4.78 -5.15 -2.17
CA ILE A 69 -5.06 -3.79 -2.63
C ILE A 69 -5.98 -3.16 -1.61
N GLY A 70 -5.62 -1.95 -1.18
CA GLY A 70 -6.45 -1.16 -0.30
C GLY A 70 -6.88 0.12 -0.97
N LYS A 71 -8.12 0.51 -0.72
CA LYS A 71 -8.65 1.79 -1.15
C LYS A 71 -8.65 2.75 0.03
N ILE A 72 -8.15 3.96 -0.20
CA ILE A 72 -8.16 4.99 0.83
C ILE A 72 -9.59 5.49 1.00
N GLY A 73 -10.15 5.25 2.18
CA GLY A 73 -11.47 5.77 2.54
C GLY A 73 -11.37 7.16 3.11
N GLU A 74 -11.61 7.28 4.42
CA GLU A 74 -11.46 8.56 5.11
C GLU A 74 -9.99 8.94 5.19
N VAL A 75 -9.68 10.20 4.95
CA VAL A 75 -8.33 10.72 5.07
C VAL A 75 -8.37 12.11 5.70
N GLN A 76 -7.47 12.33 6.63
CA GLN A 76 -7.23 13.63 7.25
C GLN A 76 -5.80 14.04 6.94
N ALA A 77 -5.65 15.09 6.15
CA ALA A 77 -4.34 15.68 5.88
C ALA A 77 -4.00 16.66 7.00
N MET A 78 -2.84 16.49 7.59
CA MET A 78 -2.37 17.37 8.66
C MET A 78 -1.49 18.48 8.07
N ASP A 79 -1.39 19.60 8.79
CA ASP A 79 -0.66 20.78 8.30
C ASP A 79 0.81 20.52 8.02
N ASP A 80 1.40 19.56 8.73
CA ASP A 80 2.81 19.21 8.55
C ASP A 80 3.06 18.15 7.47
N GLY A 81 2.02 17.78 6.72
CA GLY A 81 2.14 16.81 5.63
C GLY A 81 1.90 15.36 6.01
N ARG A 82 1.62 15.09 7.28
CA ARG A 82 1.25 13.75 7.72
C ARG A 82 -0.21 13.47 7.38
N TYR A 83 -0.57 12.20 7.34
CA TYR A 83 -1.95 11.78 7.07
C TYR A 83 -2.42 10.80 8.12
N ASN A 84 -3.66 10.94 8.53
CA ASN A 84 -4.42 9.86 9.18
C ASN A 84 -5.42 9.36 8.18
N LEU A 85 -5.46 8.05 7.94
CA LEU A 85 -6.38 7.51 6.95
C LEU A 85 -6.88 6.14 7.37
N ILE A 86 -7.97 5.73 6.74
CA ILE A 86 -8.48 4.36 6.85
C ILE A 86 -8.32 3.70 5.49
N LEU A 87 -7.60 2.60 5.46
CA LEU A 87 -7.39 1.81 4.26
C LEU A 87 -8.34 0.63 4.28
N GLU A 88 -9.15 0.52 3.26
CA GLU A 88 -10.11 -0.56 3.14
C GLU A 88 -9.58 -1.62 2.17
N GLY A 89 -9.43 -2.84 2.67
CA GLY A 89 -8.98 -3.96 1.86
C GLY A 89 -10.02 -4.35 0.84
N THR A 90 -9.62 -4.47 -0.42
CA THR A 90 -10.55 -4.80 -1.50
C THR A 90 -10.25 -6.12 -2.14
N THR A 91 -9.05 -6.32 -2.65
CA THR A 91 -8.72 -7.49 -3.46
C THR A 91 -7.29 -7.93 -3.20
N ARG A 92 -7.09 -9.25 -3.12
CA ARG A 92 -5.74 -9.79 -3.09
C ARG A 92 -5.09 -9.68 -4.46
N PHE A 93 -3.79 -9.54 -4.47
CA PHE A 93 -3.00 -9.51 -5.70
C PHE A 93 -1.75 -10.35 -5.54
N ARG A 94 -1.19 -10.75 -6.68
CA ARG A 94 0.10 -11.42 -6.72
C ARG A 94 1.12 -10.47 -7.33
N LEU A 95 2.24 -10.31 -6.64
CA LEU A 95 3.34 -9.49 -7.13
C LEU A 95 4.06 -10.27 -8.23
N VAL A 96 4.08 -9.72 -9.44
CA VAL A 96 4.78 -10.33 -10.56
C VAL A 96 6.26 -9.92 -10.54
N ARG A 97 6.49 -8.62 -10.40
CA ARG A 97 7.82 -8.06 -10.23
C ARG A 97 7.72 -6.64 -9.75
N GLU A 98 8.74 -6.19 -9.06
CA GLU A 98 8.88 -4.79 -8.73
C GLU A 98 9.52 -4.06 -9.90
N LEU A 99 8.96 -2.89 -10.23
CA LEU A 99 9.56 -2.00 -11.20
C LEU A 99 10.46 -1.03 -10.46
N GLN A 100 11.70 -0.93 -10.87
CA GLN A 100 12.57 0.10 -10.37
C GLN A 100 12.27 1.38 -11.10
N VAL A 101 11.86 2.40 -10.34
CA VAL A 101 11.61 3.73 -10.88
C VAL A 101 12.84 4.57 -10.61
N SER A 102 13.56 4.90 -11.65
CA SER A 102 14.67 5.85 -11.51
C SER A 102 14.07 7.26 -11.52
N THR A 103 14.29 7.94 -10.45
CA THR A 103 13.90 9.34 -10.31
C THR A 103 15.09 10.23 -10.49
#